data_3e99d420ed0f7e4cd15e4b2c35b3b65c
#
_entry.id   3e99d420ed0f7e4cd15e4b2c35b3b65c
#
_cell.length_a   1.000
_cell.length_b   1.000
_cell.length_c   1.000
_cell.angle_alpha   90.00
_cell.angle_beta   90.00
_cell.angle_gamma   90.00
#
_symmetry.space_group_name_H-M   'P 1'
#
loop_
_entity.id
_entity.type
_entity.pdbx_description
1 polymer ?
#
loop_
_entity_poly.entity_id
_entity_poly.type
_entity_poly.pdbx_seq_one_letter_code
_entity_poly.pdbx_strand_id
1 'polypeptide(L)'
;MTKATKNRRNGNLPKSKRTKILWIVSPIVLIGLIVWLVLGYGPSPTTPPVSNNSSGPADRVDVVYFHRTQRCYSCTYMEDAARYTVETYFADQLASGKVAFQVFNVEDEQNADVVEKYQSSYLSLYINTVKDGTDHIELVTDLYTLIGNDEAFVETLKSKIEKSLTGEA
;
A
#
# COMPACT_ATOMS: atom_id res chain seq x y z
N MET A 1 -13.69 -75.98 23.49
CA MET A 1 -13.13 -75.88 24.85
C MET A 1 -11.68 -75.50 24.76
N THR A 2 -11.28 -74.28 24.95
CA THR A 2 -9.91 -73.91 25.31
C THR A 2 -9.90 -72.54 25.94
N LYS A 3 -9.38 -72.47 27.17
CA LYS A 3 -9.40 -71.33 28.10
C LYS A 3 -8.41 -70.23 27.69
N ALA A 4 -8.91 -68.99 27.74
CA ALA A 4 -8.08 -67.80 27.59
C ALA A 4 -7.36 -67.47 28.89
N THR A 5 -6.05 -67.32 28.82
CA THR A 5 -5.21 -66.94 29.96
C THR A 5 -4.97 -65.44 29.97
N LYS A 6 -5.45 -64.74 31.04
CA LYS A 6 -5.36 -63.30 31.29
C LYS A 6 -3.99 -63.01 31.91
N ASN A 7 -3.08 -62.38 31.16
CA ASN A 7 -1.80 -61.91 31.68
C ASN A 7 -1.90 -60.42 32.00
N ARG A 8 -1.98 -60.08 33.32
CA ARG A 8 -1.86 -58.74 33.87
C ARG A 8 -0.34 -58.45 34.09
N ARG A 9 0.21 -57.59 33.31
CA ARG A 9 1.50 -56.96 33.68
C ARG A 9 1.24 -55.59 34.30
N ASN A 10 1.46 -55.49 35.60
CA ASN A 10 1.59 -54.26 36.36
C ASN A 10 2.95 -53.63 35.94
N GLY A 11 2.91 -52.52 35.22
CA GLY A 11 4.07 -51.69 34.95
C GLY A 11 4.05 -50.49 35.87
N ASN A 12 4.82 -50.57 36.99
CA ASN A 12 5.07 -49.43 37.85
C ASN A 12 5.96 -48.45 37.07
N LEU A 13 5.42 -47.28 36.73
CA LEU A 13 6.20 -46.14 36.24
C LEU A 13 6.81 -45.36 37.41
N PRO A 14 8.11 -45.01 37.39
CA PRO A 14 8.71 -44.24 38.46
C PRO A 14 8.21 -42.77 38.39
N LYS A 15 7.43 -42.42 39.42
CA LYS A 15 7.13 -41.01 39.76
C LYS A 15 8.39 -40.40 40.35
N SER A 16 8.96 -39.35 39.74
CA SER A 16 9.89 -38.42 40.42
C SER A 16 11.03 -37.89 39.59
N LYS A 17 10.78 -37.30 38.43
CA LYS A 17 11.75 -36.33 37.88
C LYS A 17 11.06 -35.13 37.15
N ARG A 18 9.76 -35.14 37.00
CA ARG A 18 9.04 -34.08 36.29
C ARG A 18 8.73 -32.82 37.10
N THR A 19 8.67 -32.92 38.41
CA THR A 19 8.26 -31.80 39.26
C THR A 19 9.38 -30.77 39.53
N LYS A 20 10.65 -31.16 39.43
CA LYS A 20 11.76 -30.22 39.70
C LYS A 20 12.08 -29.33 38.49
N ILE A 21 11.79 -29.80 37.28
CA ILE A 21 12.03 -29.03 36.05
C ILE A 21 10.95 -27.93 35.87
N LEU A 22 9.71 -28.19 36.29
CA LEU A 22 8.63 -27.19 36.22
C LEU A 22 8.90 -25.95 37.10
N TRP A 23 9.59 -26.10 38.22
CA TRP A 23 9.86 -24.97 39.14
C TRP A 23 10.99 -24.05 38.67
N ILE A 24 11.87 -24.54 37.82
CA ILE A 24 13.02 -23.75 37.29
C ILE A 24 12.63 -23.06 35.97
N VAL A 25 11.75 -23.67 35.15
CA VAL A 25 11.36 -23.13 33.86
C VAL A 25 10.31 -21.99 34.01
N SER A 26 9.48 -22.07 35.06
CA SER A 26 8.41 -21.08 35.30
C SER A 26 8.93 -19.64 35.49
N PRO A 27 9.94 -19.34 36.31
CA PRO A 27 10.44 -17.98 36.48
C PRO A 27 11.18 -17.44 35.22
N ILE A 28 11.85 -18.31 34.47
CA ILE A 28 12.57 -17.88 33.24
C ILE A 28 11.58 -17.47 32.14
N VAL A 29 10.48 -18.22 31.96
CA VAL A 29 9.43 -17.89 31.01
C VAL A 29 8.73 -16.59 31.41
N LEU A 30 8.49 -16.39 32.72
CA LEU A 30 7.83 -15.19 33.23
C LEU A 30 8.71 -13.93 33.07
N ILE A 31 10.02 -14.05 33.30
CA ILE A 31 11.01 -12.97 33.05
C ILE A 31 11.10 -12.68 31.56
N GLY A 32 11.16 -13.69 30.70
CA GLY A 32 11.16 -13.52 29.24
C GLY A 32 9.91 -12.80 28.72
N LEU A 33 8.75 -13.12 29.30
CA LEU A 33 7.46 -12.49 28.94
C LEU A 33 7.39 -11.03 29.42
N ILE A 34 7.94 -10.72 30.59
CA ILE A 34 8.04 -9.35 31.11
C ILE A 34 9.03 -8.53 30.27
N VAL A 35 10.18 -9.09 29.92
CA VAL A 35 11.16 -8.40 29.05
C VAL A 35 10.59 -8.16 27.66
N TRP A 36 9.84 -9.11 27.10
CA TRP A 36 9.16 -8.95 25.82
C TRP A 36 8.06 -7.88 25.89
N LEU A 37 7.30 -7.82 27.01
CA LEU A 37 6.28 -6.78 27.27
C LEU A 37 6.92 -5.39 27.42
N VAL A 38 8.05 -5.27 28.11
CA VAL A 38 8.72 -3.98 28.35
C VAL A 38 9.47 -3.48 27.10
N LEU A 39 10.08 -4.38 26.33
CA LEU A 39 10.80 -4.03 25.08
C LEU A 39 9.91 -4.02 23.85
N GLY A 40 8.77 -4.74 23.88
CA GLY A 40 7.79 -4.78 22.78
C GLY A 40 6.74 -3.66 22.81
N TYR A 41 6.50 -3.04 23.98
CA TYR A 41 5.72 -1.82 24.11
C TYR A 41 6.63 -0.58 24.14
N GLY A 42 7.47 -0.43 23.12
CA GLY A 42 8.01 0.89 22.82
C GLY A 42 6.83 1.83 22.56
N PRO A 43 6.81 3.06 23.11
CA PRO A 43 5.81 4.03 22.71
C PRO A 43 5.91 4.15 21.19
N SER A 44 4.82 3.82 20.49
CA SER A 44 4.68 4.17 19.07
C SER A 44 5.06 5.64 18.96
N PRO A 45 5.93 6.03 18.03
CA PRO A 45 6.18 7.43 17.81
C PRO A 45 4.82 8.06 17.51
N THR A 46 4.32 8.84 18.48
CA THR A 46 3.17 9.71 18.28
C THR A 46 3.65 10.72 17.28
N THR A 47 3.36 10.47 16.00
CA THR A 47 3.51 11.49 14.97
C THR A 47 2.65 12.65 15.43
N PRO A 48 3.21 13.84 15.68
CA PRO A 48 2.38 15.01 15.95
C PRO A 48 1.43 15.18 14.75
N PRO A 49 0.20 15.70 14.95
CA PRO A 49 -0.67 15.99 13.83
C PRO A 49 0.09 16.94 12.91
N VAL A 50 0.48 16.45 11.75
CA VAL A 50 1.15 17.25 10.73
C VAL A 50 0.09 18.25 10.28
N SER A 51 0.25 19.48 10.70
CA SER A 51 -0.45 20.64 10.16
C SER A 51 -0.05 20.72 8.68
N ASN A 52 -0.95 20.28 7.80
CA ASN A 52 -0.76 20.21 6.37
C ASN A 52 -0.78 21.60 5.75
N ASN A 53 0.24 22.39 6.00
CA ASN A 53 0.58 23.61 5.27
C ASN A 53 2.06 23.58 4.87
N SER A 54 2.47 22.49 4.24
CA SER A 54 3.78 22.44 3.59
C SER A 54 3.67 23.13 2.23
N SER A 55 3.77 24.46 2.20
CA SER A 55 3.98 25.20 0.95
C SER A 55 5.41 24.96 0.48
N GLY A 56 5.59 24.09 -0.51
CA GLY A 56 6.90 23.80 -1.08
C GLY A 56 6.78 22.73 -2.19
N PRO A 57 7.80 22.57 -3.06
CA PRO A 57 7.74 21.64 -4.16
C PRO A 57 7.60 20.19 -3.69
N ALA A 58 6.88 19.39 -4.46
CA ALA A 58 6.75 17.96 -4.21
C ALA A 58 8.10 17.24 -4.36
N ASP A 59 8.28 16.10 -3.68
CA ASP A 59 9.39 15.19 -3.91
C ASP A 59 9.20 14.47 -5.25
N ARG A 60 7.97 14.01 -5.51
CA ARG A 60 7.57 13.31 -6.74
C ARG A 60 6.07 13.49 -6.98
N VAL A 61 5.66 13.44 -8.24
CA VAL A 61 4.27 13.41 -8.66
C VAL A 61 4.02 12.15 -9.49
N ASP A 62 3.12 11.29 -9.03
CA ASP A 62 2.71 10.10 -9.75
C ASP A 62 1.35 10.34 -10.43
N VAL A 63 1.30 10.24 -11.74
CA VAL A 63 0.06 10.20 -12.53
C VAL A 63 -0.31 8.75 -12.70
N VAL A 64 -1.40 8.32 -12.05
CA VAL A 64 -1.77 6.91 -11.95
C VAL A 64 -3.13 6.69 -12.58
N TYR A 65 -3.15 5.85 -13.61
CA TYR A 65 -4.35 5.51 -14.34
C TYR A 65 -4.78 4.08 -14.09
N PHE A 66 -6.05 3.89 -13.76
CA PHE A 66 -6.66 2.58 -13.54
C PHE A 66 -7.68 2.26 -14.64
N HIS A 67 -7.70 1.01 -15.08
CA HIS A 67 -8.65 0.49 -16.06
C HIS A 67 -9.07 -0.93 -15.74
N ARG A 68 -10.10 -1.42 -16.43
CA ARG A 68 -10.49 -2.83 -16.43
C ARG A 68 -9.93 -3.56 -17.64
N THR A 69 -9.93 -4.89 -17.60
CA THR A 69 -9.51 -5.75 -18.73
C THR A 69 -10.29 -5.41 -20.00
N GLN A 70 -11.61 -5.23 -19.87
CA GLN A 70 -12.41 -4.79 -20.99
C GLN A 70 -12.34 -3.26 -21.13
N ARG A 71 -11.71 -2.81 -22.22
CA ARG A 71 -11.49 -1.40 -22.52
C ARG A 71 -12.64 -0.82 -23.35
N CYS A 72 -13.08 0.38 -23.00
CA CYS A 72 -14.02 1.16 -23.79
C CYS A 72 -13.30 2.36 -24.46
N TYR A 73 -13.99 3.07 -25.35
CA TYR A 73 -13.43 4.27 -25.99
C TYR A 73 -12.87 5.27 -24.96
N SER A 74 -13.68 5.63 -23.95
CA SER A 74 -13.24 6.57 -22.91
C SER A 74 -12.04 6.05 -22.12
N CYS A 75 -11.97 4.72 -21.93
CA CYS A 75 -10.83 4.10 -21.24
C CYS A 75 -9.53 4.27 -22.01
N THR A 76 -9.57 3.99 -23.31
CA THR A 76 -8.40 4.12 -24.18
C THR A 76 -8.01 5.59 -24.34
N TYR A 77 -9.01 6.45 -24.58
CA TYR A 77 -8.79 7.89 -24.74
C TYR A 77 -8.07 8.50 -23.52
N MET A 78 -8.56 8.23 -22.29
CA MET A 78 -7.96 8.80 -21.08
C MET A 78 -6.51 8.35 -20.86
N GLU A 79 -6.21 7.07 -21.11
CA GLU A 79 -4.85 6.60 -21.02
C GLU A 79 -3.94 7.26 -22.03
N ASP A 80 -4.36 7.27 -23.31
CA ASP A 80 -3.54 7.81 -24.40
C ASP A 80 -3.30 9.31 -24.23
N ALA A 81 -4.33 10.06 -23.87
CA ALA A 81 -4.22 11.51 -23.64
C ALA A 81 -3.37 11.84 -22.39
N ALA A 82 -3.51 11.07 -21.32
CA ALA A 82 -2.69 11.25 -20.13
C ALA A 82 -1.22 10.89 -20.40
N ARG A 83 -0.97 9.78 -21.07
CA ARG A 83 0.36 9.36 -21.50
C ARG A 83 1.02 10.43 -22.39
N TYR A 84 0.30 10.87 -23.41
CA TYR A 84 0.76 11.93 -24.30
C TYR A 84 1.15 13.19 -23.53
N THR A 85 0.30 13.63 -22.60
CA THR A 85 0.56 14.82 -21.78
C THR A 85 1.86 14.66 -20.98
N VAL A 86 2.01 13.54 -20.27
CA VAL A 86 3.17 13.32 -19.41
C VAL A 86 4.45 13.15 -20.24
N GLU A 87 4.43 12.35 -21.31
CA GLU A 87 5.60 12.09 -22.13
C GLU A 87 6.04 13.33 -22.93
N THR A 88 5.10 14.20 -23.34
CA THR A 88 5.40 15.38 -24.15
C THR A 88 5.85 16.56 -23.30
N TYR A 89 5.20 16.82 -22.17
CA TYR A 89 5.41 18.05 -21.41
C TYR A 89 6.29 17.87 -20.16
N PHE A 90 6.48 16.60 -19.72
CA PHE A 90 7.25 16.29 -18.52
C PHE A 90 8.36 15.27 -18.78
N ALA A 91 8.92 15.24 -20.01
CA ALA A 91 9.96 14.28 -20.39
C ALA A 91 11.18 14.32 -19.46
N ASP A 92 11.65 15.49 -19.07
CA ASP A 92 12.80 15.67 -18.18
C ASP A 92 12.46 15.22 -16.75
N GLN A 93 11.23 15.49 -16.27
CA GLN A 93 10.76 15.06 -14.99
C GLN A 93 10.52 13.55 -14.93
N LEU A 94 10.08 12.93 -16.04
CA LEU A 94 10.02 11.47 -16.18
C LEU A 94 11.42 10.87 -16.11
N ALA A 95 12.37 11.41 -16.85
CA ALA A 95 13.75 10.92 -16.88
C ALA A 95 14.45 11.02 -15.52
N SER A 96 14.15 12.06 -14.75
CA SER A 96 14.67 12.25 -13.40
C SER A 96 13.90 11.50 -12.30
N GLY A 97 12.75 10.89 -12.62
CA GLY A 97 11.87 10.26 -11.65
C GLY A 97 11.05 11.25 -10.80
N LYS A 98 11.06 12.54 -11.15
CA LYS A 98 10.27 13.58 -10.49
C LYS A 98 8.78 13.48 -10.82
N VAL A 99 8.47 13.00 -12.02
CA VAL A 99 7.11 12.59 -12.45
C VAL A 99 7.15 11.12 -12.84
N ALA A 100 6.11 10.37 -12.53
CA ALA A 100 5.91 9.02 -13.01
C ALA A 100 4.53 8.89 -13.65
N PHE A 101 4.43 8.07 -14.72
CA PHE A 101 3.15 7.67 -15.28
C PHE A 101 2.99 6.17 -15.16
N GLN A 102 1.91 5.73 -14.51
CA GLN A 102 1.65 4.33 -14.21
C GLN A 102 0.25 3.94 -14.64
N VAL A 103 0.10 2.72 -15.15
CA VAL A 103 -1.18 2.18 -15.63
C VAL A 103 -1.40 0.82 -14.99
N PHE A 104 -2.57 0.64 -14.36
CA PHE A 104 -2.91 -0.58 -13.65
C PHE A 104 -4.28 -1.13 -14.08
N ASN A 105 -4.34 -2.43 -14.29
CA ASN A 105 -5.60 -3.14 -14.45
C ASN A 105 -6.13 -3.52 -13.05
N VAL A 106 -7.31 -3.00 -12.68
CA VAL A 106 -7.94 -3.26 -11.36
C VAL A 106 -8.39 -4.72 -11.19
N GLU A 107 -8.49 -5.48 -12.28
CA GLU A 107 -8.91 -6.89 -12.27
C GLU A 107 -7.71 -7.85 -12.21
N ASP A 108 -6.47 -7.34 -12.22
CA ASP A 108 -5.26 -8.13 -12.07
C ASP A 108 -4.89 -8.24 -10.59
N GLU A 109 -4.86 -9.46 -10.06
CA GLU A 109 -4.51 -9.73 -8.66
C GLU A 109 -3.13 -9.22 -8.27
N GLN A 110 -2.20 -9.10 -9.22
CA GLN A 110 -0.86 -8.55 -8.97
C GLN A 110 -0.90 -7.05 -8.60
N ASN A 111 -2.00 -6.36 -8.94
CA ASN A 111 -2.20 -4.94 -8.67
C ASN A 111 -3.03 -4.68 -7.40
N ALA A 112 -3.40 -5.72 -6.63
CA ALA A 112 -4.32 -5.60 -5.49
C ALA A 112 -3.88 -4.53 -4.49
N ASP A 113 -2.61 -4.49 -4.13
CA ASP A 113 -2.07 -3.54 -3.14
C ASP A 113 -2.19 -2.09 -3.63
N VAL A 114 -1.89 -1.82 -4.91
CA VAL A 114 -1.99 -0.47 -5.46
C VAL A 114 -3.45 -0.08 -5.67
N VAL A 115 -4.31 -1.01 -6.08
CA VAL A 115 -5.76 -0.79 -6.19
C VAL A 115 -6.37 -0.44 -4.84
N GLU A 116 -5.99 -1.12 -3.77
CA GLU A 116 -6.41 -0.82 -2.39
C GLU A 116 -5.88 0.56 -1.94
N LYS A 117 -4.60 0.86 -2.17
CA LYS A 117 -3.99 2.15 -1.82
C LYS A 117 -4.76 3.33 -2.43
N TYR A 118 -5.16 3.23 -3.70
CA TYR A 118 -5.90 4.29 -4.40
C TYR A 118 -7.42 4.16 -4.27
N GLN A 119 -7.94 3.11 -3.62
CA GLN A 119 -9.35 2.78 -3.50
C GLN A 119 -10.06 2.79 -4.87
N SER A 120 -9.35 2.34 -5.90
CA SER A 120 -9.84 2.32 -7.28
C SER A 120 -10.58 1.02 -7.58
N SER A 121 -11.72 1.11 -8.25
CA SER A 121 -12.54 -0.05 -8.62
C SER A 121 -12.90 -0.14 -10.11
N TYR A 122 -12.58 0.91 -10.87
CA TYR A 122 -12.88 1.01 -12.30
C TYR A 122 -12.01 2.11 -12.95
N LEU A 123 -12.40 2.60 -14.13
CA LEU A 123 -11.73 3.70 -14.82
C LEU A 123 -11.54 4.91 -13.89
N SER A 124 -10.29 5.26 -13.60
CA SER A 124 -9.96 6.44 -12.79
C SER A 124 -8.53 6.92 -13.04
N LEU A 125 -8.38 8.24 -13.02
CA LEU A 125 -7.07 8.90 -13.08
C LEU A 125 -6.84 9.63 -11.76
N TYR A 126 -5.67 9.40 -11.19
CA TYR A 126 -5.22 10.05 -9.96
C TYR A 126 -3.93 10.82 -10.18
N ILE A 127 -3.77 11.90 -9.44
CA ILE A 127 -2.48 12.54 -9.22
C ILE A 127 -2.12 12.30 -7.75
N ASN A 128 -0.98 11.66 -7.51
CA ASN A 128 -0.43 11.50 -6.18
C ASN A 128 0.80 12.40 -6.02
N THR A 129 0.66 13.42 -5.21
CA THR A 129 1.74 14.32 -4.84
C THR A 129 2.46 13.75 -3.63
N VAL A 130 3.67 13.23 -3.81
CA VAL A 130 4.50 12.74 -2.71
C VAL A 130 5.31 13.89 -2.17
N LYS A 131 5.17 14.14 -0.87
CA LYS A 131 5.89 15.22 -0.19
C LYS A 131 6.32 14.79 1.21
N ASP A 132 7.59 14.97 1.52
CA ASP A 132 8.18 14.54 2.79
C ASP A 132 7.88 13.05 3.09
N GLY A 133 7.87 12.21 2.03
CA GLY A 133 7.55 10.80 2.09
C GLY A 133 6.06 10.48 2.32
N THR A 134 5.17 11.48 2.29
CA THR A 134 3.73 11.32 2.47
C THR A 134 3.01 11.42 1.13
N ASP A 135 2.09 10.49 0.88
CA ASP A 135 1.24 10.49 -0.31
C ASP A 135 0.02 11.43 -0.13
N HIS A 136 -0.22 12.27 -1.14
CA HIS A 136 -1.43 13.09 -1.26
C HIS A 136 -2.13 12.72 -2.56
N ILE A 137 -3.10 11.79 -2.45
CA ILE A 137 -3.79 11.19 -3.58
C ILE A 137 -5.06 11.98 -3.91
N GLU A 138 -5.14 12.52 -5.11
CA GLU A 138 -6.30 13.24 -5.65
C GLU A 138 -6.89 12.48 -6.83
N LEU A 139 -8.21 12.20 -6.80
CA LEU A 139 -8.95 11.69 -7.95
C LEU A 139 -9.29 12.86 -8.90
N VAL A 140 -8.83 12.78 -10.14
CA VAL A 140 -9.02 13.83 -11.15
C VAL A 140 -10.33 13.59 -11.90
N THR A 141 -11.42 14.19 -11.44
CA THR A 141 -12.76 13.96 -11.99
C THR A 141 -13.14 14.87 -13.16
N ASP A 142 -12.58 16.04 -13.25
CA ASP A 142 -12.88 17.05 -14.29
C ASP A 142 -12.47 16.60 -15.70
N LEU A 143 -11.44 15.77 -15.82
CA LEU A 143 -10.99 15.23 -17.10
C LEU A 143 -12.02 14.34 -17.81
N TYR A 144 -12.96 13.74 -17.07
CA TYR A 144 -14.02 12.91 -17.69
C TYR A 144 -14.94 13.73 -18.62
N THR A 145 -15.12 15.00 -18.31
CA THR A 145 -15.95 15.90 -19.13
C THR A 145 -15.22 16.41 -20.37
N LEU A 146 -13.90 16.18 -20.44
CA LEU A 146 -13.03 16.64 -21.52
C LEU A 146 -12.68 15.52 -22.51
N ILE A 147 -13.25 14.33 -22.37
CA ILE A 147 -13.04 13.22 -23.30
C ILE A 147 -13.51 13.62 -24.70
N GLY A 148 -12.59 13.52 -25.68
CA GLY A 148 -12.81 13.95 -27.05
C GLY A 148 -12.43 15.42 -27.33
N ASN A 149 -11.92 16.15 -26.33
CA ASN A 149 -11.35 17.47 -26.47
C ASN A 149 -9.88 17.45 -26.04
N ASP A 150 -8.99 17.10 -26.98
CA ASP A 150 -7.58 16.84 -26.71
C ASP A 150 -6.86 18.06 -26.10
N GLU A 151 -7.09 19.25 -26.64
CA GLU A 151 -6.46 20.48 -26.16
C GLU A 151 -6.84 20.79 -24.71
N ALA A 152 -8.13 20.77 -24.40
CA ALA A 152 -8.61 21.05 -23.05
C ALA A 152 -8.17 19.96 -22.05
N PHE A 153 -8.14 18.70 -22.46
CA PHE A 153 -7.67 17.60 -21.62
C PHE A 153 -6.19 17.76 -21.27
N VAL A 154 -5.36 17.94 -22.27
CA VAL A 154 -3.90 18.11 -22.14
C VAL A 154 -3.58 19.32 -21.26
N GLU A 155 -4.17 20.48 -21.52
CA GLU A 155 -3.89 21.71 -20.76
C GLU A 155 -4.34 21.57 -19.30
N THR A 156 -5.50 20.95 -19.04
CA THR A 156 -6.01 20.73 -17.69
C THR A 156 -5.10 19.78 -16.92
N LEU A 157 -4.74 18.63 -17.50
CA LEU A 157 -3.87 17.66 -16.82
C LEU A 157 -2.47 18.23 -16.58
N LYS A 158 -1.90 18.91 -17.58
CA LYS A 158 -0.60 19.59 -17.47
C LYS A 158 -0.60 20.60 -16.32
N SER A 159 -1.61 21.49 -16.28
CA SER A 159 -1.74 22.48 -15.18
C SER A 159 -1.81 21.83 -13.80
N LYS A 160 -2.56 20.72 -13.65
CA LYS A 160 -2.64 19.98 -12.39
C LYS A 160 -1.29 19.39 -11.97
N ILE A 161 -0.56 18.79 -12.89
CA ILE A 161 0.78 18.23 -12.61
C ILE A 161 1.74 19.36 -12.21
N GLU A 162 1.74 20.49 -12.92
CA GLU A 162 2.58 21.65 -12.60
C GLU A 162 2.31 22.20 -11.20
N LYS A 163 1.03 22.37 -10.82
CA LYS A 163 0.63 22.79 -9.47
C LYS A 163 1.09 21.79 -8.40
N SER A 164 0.92 20.49 -8.66
CA SER A 164 1.40 19.45 -7.74
C SER A 164 2.92 19.51 -7.58
N LEU A 165 3.68 19.76 -8.65
CA LEU A 165 5.14 19.90 -8.59
C LEU A 165 5.59 21.11 -7.80
N THR A 166 4.87 22.23 -7.89
CA THR A 166 5.23 23.51 -7.23
C THR A 166 4.70 23.59 -5.78
N GLY A 167 3.73 22.75 -5.42
CA GLY A 167 3.06 22.78 -4.12
C GLY A 167 2.01 23.87 -4.00
N GLU A 168 1.46 24.33 -5.14
CA GLU A 168 0.38 25.33 -5.23
C GLU A 168 -1.02 24.68 -5.28
N ALA A 169 -1.14 23.43 -4.81
CA ALA A 169 -2.39 22.67 -4.79
C ALA A 169 -3.30 23.03 -3.64
#